data_f64d893527d064395492d7c0ae9a0228
#
_entry.id   f64d893527d064395492d7c0ae9a0228
#
_cell.length_a   1.000
_cell.length_b   1.000
_cell.length_c   1.000
_cell.angle_alpha   90.00
_cell.angle_beta   90.00
_cell.angle_gamma   90.00
#
_symmetry.space_group_name_H-M   'P 1'
#
loop_
_entity.id
_entity.type
_entity.pdbx_description
1 polymer ?
#
loop_
_entity_poly.entity_id
_entity_poly.type
_entity_poly.pdbx_seq_one_letter_code
_entity_poly.pdbx_strand_id
1 'polypeptide(L)'
;MSKIPPHIIDEIMQTSRIEEVIGEFVNLKRAGSNLKGLSPFTDEKTPSFVVSPAKQIFKCFSTSKGGTVVSFLMEKEHYSYPEALRWLADKYGIQIPEEAPATAEQLAAISERESLYIINEFAKDHFFNNLHETEEGKAIALSYFEERGFRKDIIEKFQLGYCLNTGDDLTKAALGKGYKLEYLEKVGLVKSKEERQFDFFRGRVMFPIQSVTGRVLGFGGRTLFTDKKIAKYFNSPE
;
A
#
# COMPACT_ATOMS: atom_id res chain seq x y z
N MET A 1 7.09 -11.48 23.18
CA MET A 1 5.69 -11.84 22.87
C MET A 1 5.69 -13.14 22.12
N SER A 2 4.88 -14.14 22.50
CA SER A 2 4.83 -15.45 21.86
C SER A 2 4.41 -15.34 20.40
N LYS A 3 5.06 -16.13 19.55
CA LYS A 3 4.76 -16.21 18.11
C LYS A 3 3.41 -16.89 17.92
N ILE A 4 2.56 -16.31 17.12
CA ILE A 4 1.29 -16.95 16.73
C ILE A 4 1.61 -17.96 15.62
N PRO A 5 1.28 -19.24 15.79
CA PRO A 5 1.53 -20.27 14.77
C PRO A 5 0.82 -19.94 13.45
N PRO A 6 1.41 -20.26 12.28
CA PRO A 6 0.81 -19.95 10.97
C PRO A 6 -0.62 -20.47 10.80
N HIS A 7 -0.90 -21.70 11.24
CA HIS A 7 -2.25 -22.27 11.15
C HIS A 7 -3.29 -21.50 12.00
N ILE A 8 -2.87 -20.93 13.15
CA ILE A 8 -3.73 -20.07 13.97
C ILE A 8 -3.94 -18.72 13.30
N ILE A 9 -2.91 -18.17 12.62
CA ILE A 9 -3.07 -16.94 11.82
C ILE A 9 -4.09 -17.18 10.70
N ASP A 10 -3.99 -18.31 10.01
CA ASP A 10 -4.93 -18.69 8.96
C ASP A 10 -6.36 -18.85 9.52
N GLU A 11 -6.51 -19.49 10.68
CA GLU A 11 -7.79 -19.65 11.38
C GLU A 11 -8.38 -18.28 11.76
N ILE A 12 -7.59 -17.39 12.36
CA ILE A 12 -8.00 -16.01 12.68
C ILE A 12 -8.48 -15.28 11.42
N MET A 13 -7.71 -15.35 10.33
CA MET A 13 -8.04 -14.67 9.08
C MET A 13 -9.28 -15.22 8.38
N GLN A 14 -9.52 -16.53 8.48
CA GLN A 14 -10.71 -17.17 7.91
C GLN A 14 -11.97 -16.94 8.74
N THR A 15 -11.83 -16.88 10.05
CA THR A 15 -12.95 -16.67 10.98
C THR A 15 -13.35 -15.20 11.07
N SER A 16 -12.38 -14.29 11.00
CA SER A 16 -12.63 -12.85 11.14
C SER A 16 -13.47 -12.32 9.98
N ARG A 17 -14.55 -11.62 10.32
CA ARG A 17 -15.41 -10.94 9.36
C ARG A 17 -15.12 -9.45 9.40
N ILE A 18 -14.55 -8.94 8.29
CA ILE A 18 -14.13 -7.53 8.22
C ILE A 18 -15.28 -6.56 8.47
N GLU A 19 -16.47 -6.89 8.00
CA GLU A 19 -17.68 -6.09 8.19
C GLU A 19 -18.13 -6.02 9.65
N GLU A 20 -17.93 -7.10 10.43
CA GLU A 20 -18.24 -7.14 11.85
C GLU A 20 -17.23 -6.33 12.65
N VAL A 21 -15.94 -6.55 12.39
CA VAL A 21 -14.87 -5.84 13.09
C VAL A 21 -14.93 -4.35 12.82
N ILE A 22 -15.00 -3.96 11.56
CA ILE A 22 -15.04 -2.54 11.18
C ILE A 22 -16.36 -1.89 11.65
N GLY A 23 -17.45 -2.65 11.69
CA GLY A 23 -18.74 -2.17 12.18
C GLY A 23 -18.74 -1.71 13.62
N GLU A 24 -17.77 -2.12 14.44
CA GLU A 24 -17.59 -1.62 15.82
C GLU A 24 -17.00 -0.20 15.87
N PHE A 25 -16.28 0.18 14.83
CA PHE A 25 -15.58 1.48 14.74
C PHE A 25 -16.26 2.47 13.80
N VAL A 26 -16.99 1.96 12.81
CA VAL A 26 -17.56 2.76 11.72
C VAL A 26 -19.02 2.38 11.50
N ASN A 27 -19.90 3.39 11.47
CA ASN A 27 -21.29 3.17 11.10
C ASN A 27 -21.41 2.87 9.61
N LEU A 28 -21.47 1.58 9.27
CA LEU A 28 -21.52 1.07 7.91
C LEU A 28 -22.97 0.96 7.41
N LYS A 29 -23.24 1.45 6.20
CA LYS A 29 -24.54 1.32 5.50
C LYS A 29 -24.36 0.49 4.23
N ARG A 30 -25.35 -0.29 3.86
CA ARG A 30 -25.30 -1.06 2.60
C ARG A 30 -25.23 -0.15 1.38
N ALA A 31 -24.34 -0.53 0.44
CA ALA A 31 -24.13 0.12 -0.83
C ALA A 31 -23.90 -0.97 -1.90
N GLY A 32 -24.98 -1.56 -2.40
CA GLY A 32 -24.93 -2.75 -3.27
C GLY A 32 -24.40 -3.98 -2.52
N SER A 33 -23.38 -4.62 -3.08
CA SER A 33 -22.67 -5.77 -2.46
C SER A 33 -21.64 -5.36 -1.39
N ASN A 34 -21.37 -4.07 -1.25
CA ASN A 34 -20.41 -3.53 -0.30
C ASN A 34 -21.12 -2.78 0.84
N LEU A 35 -20.32 -2.38 1.83
CA LEU A 35 -20.73 -1.47 2.89
C LEU A 35 -19.96 -0.15 2.74
N LYS A 36 -20.56 0.96 3.14
CA LYS A 36 -19.97 2.30 3.03
C LYS A 36 -20.22 3.10 4.30
N GLY A 37 -19.20 3.87 4.73
CA GLY A 37 -19.27 4.73 5.90
C GLY A 37 -18.38 5.96 5.75
N LEU A 38 -18.38 6.81 6.77
CA LEU A 38 -17.40 7.88 6.90
C LEU A 38 -16.04 7.30 7.25
N SER A 39 -14.97 7.95 6.80
CA SER A 39 -13.60 7.53 7.10
C SER A 39 -13.31 7.56 8.60
N PRO A 40 -12.77 6.47 9.19
CA PRO A 40 -12.29 6.52 10.57
C PRO A 40 -10.89 7.14 10.71
N PHE A 41 -10.28 7.55 9.59
CA PHE A 41 -8.90 8.05 9.52
C PHE A 41 -8.81 9.56 9.28
N THR A 42 -9.93 10.21 8.93
CA THR A 42 -10.01 11.65 8.69
C THR A 42 -11.42 12.13 8.86
N ASP A 43 -11.60 13.39 9.24
CA ASP A 43 -12.91 14.01 9.31
C ASP A 43 -13.44 14.31 7.90
N GLU A 44 -14.61 13.76 7.58
CA GLU A 44 -15.27 13.98 6.30
C GLU A 44 -16.80 14.01 6.46
N LYS A 45 -17.46 14.72 5.57
CA LYS A 45 -18.93 14.80 5.54
C LYS A 45 -19.58 13.83 4.55
N THR A 46 -18.79 13.37 3.57
CA THR A 46 -19.26 12.47 2.52
C THR A 46 -18.61 11.11 2.71
N PRO A 47 -19.37 10.01 2.79
CA PRO A 47 -18.81 8.68 2.98
C PRO A 47 -17.83 8.31 1.88
N SER A 48 -16.58 8.02 2.24
CA SER A 48 -15.52 7.58 1.33
C SER A 48 -14.92 6.21 1.70
N PHE A 49 -15.33 5.67 2.84
CA PHE A 49 -14.82 4.41 3.37
C PHE A 49 -15.70 3.25 2.89
N VAL A 50 -15.12 2.29 2.20
CA VAL A 50 -15.83 1.14 1.61
C VAL A 50 -15.26 -0.16 2.16
N VAL A 51 -16.15 -1.07 2.56
CA VAL A 51 -15.83 -2.43 2.99
C VAL A 51 -16.46 -3.41 2.04
N SER A 52 -15.68 -4.38 1.58
CA SER A 52 -16.16 -5.48 0.72
C SER A 52 -16.19 -6.79 1.52
N PRO A 53 -17.36 -7.24 2.01
CA PRO A 53 -17.48 -8.51 2.71
C PRO A 53 -17.06 -9.70 1.85
N ALA A 54 -17.39 -9.69 0.56
CA ALA A 54 -17.03 -10.76 -0.36
C ALA A 54 -15.52 -10.94 -0.58
N LYS A 55 -14.76 -9.84 -0.48
CA LYS A 55 -13.29 -9.84 -0.64
C LYS A 55 -12.53 -9.78 0.67
N GLN A 56 -13.23 -9.55 1.78
CA GLN A 56 -12.64 -9.34 3.11
C GLN A 56 -11.57 -8.23 3.13
N ILE A 57 -11.86 -7.11 2.44
CA ILE A 57 -10.99 -5.93 2.38
C ILE A 57 -11.77 -4.65 2.59
N PHE A 58 -11.06 -3.59 3.02
CA PHE A 58 -11.57 -2.23 3.02
C PHE A 58 -10.75 -1.32 2.09
N LYS A 59 -11.35 -0.20 1.70
CA LYS A 59 -10.68 0.91 1.01
C LYS A 59 -11.26 2.22 1.48
N CYS A 60 -10.40 3.13 1.91
CA CYS A 60 -10.72 4.52 2.20
C CYS A 60 -10.24 5.39 1.02
N PHE A 61 -11.16 6.00 0.30
CA PHE A 61 -10.83 6.80 -0.88
C PHE A 61 -10.32 8.20 -0.52
N SER A 62 -10.67 8.74 0.65
CA SER A 62 -10.18 10.04 1.12
C SER A 62 -8.74 10.00 1.61
N THR A 63 -8.27 8.85 2.14
CA THR A 63 -6.93 8.70 2.69
C THR A 63 -6.07 7.72 1.92
N SER A 64 -6.61 7.10 0.87
CA SER A 64 -5.98 6.04 0.06
C SER A 64 -5.61 4.76 0.85
N LYS A 65 -5.94 4.69 2.15
CA LYS A 65 -5.69 3.50 2.98
C LYS A 65 -6.58 2.34 2.57
N GLY A 66 -6.06 1.11 2.67
CA GLY A 66 -6.81 -0.09 2.35
C GLY A 66 -6.10 -1.35 2.80
N GLY A 67 -6.83 -2.46 2.84
CA GLY A 67 -6.25 -3.75 3.21
C GLY A 67 -7.25 -4.67 3.90
N THR A 68 -6.72 -5.62 4.68
CA THR A 68 -7.50 -6.61 5.44
C THR A 68 -7.96 -6.06 6.79
N VAL A 69 -8.71 -6.86 7.53
CA VAL A 69 -9.13 -6.56 8.91
C VAL A 69 -7.93 -6.27 9.83
N VAL A 70 -6.82 -6.99 9.66
CA VAL A 70 -5.60 -6.77 10.44
C VAL A 70 -5.00 -5.40 10.12
N SER A 71 -4.89 -5.07 8.82
CA SER A 71 -4.40 -3.74 8.40
C SER A 71 -5.28 -2.61 8.94
N PHE A 72 -6.59 -2.83 9.03
CA PHE A 72 -7.50 -1.85 9.60
C PHE A 72 -7.19 -1.58 11.08
N LEU A 73 -7.03 -2.63 11.88
CA LEU A 73 -6.72 -2.51 13.31
C LEU A 73 -5.34 -1.85 13.54
N MET A 74 -4.35 -2.20 12.72
CA MET A 74 -3.04 -1.56 12.78
C MET A 74 -3.12 -0.06 12.52
N GLU A 75 -3.90 0.35 11.52
CA GLU A 75 -4.06 1.75 11.13
C GLU A 75 -4.95 2.56 12.08
N LYS A 76 -6.01 1.94 12.62
CA LYS A 76 -7.00 2.61 13.44
C LYS A 76 -6.61 2.66 14.91
N GLU A 77 -6.14 1.53 15.46
CA GLU A 77 -5.81 1.38 16.87
C GLU A 77 -4.31 1.42 17.15
N HIS A 78 -3.49 1.63 16.11
CA HIS A 78 -2.03 1.66 16.19
C HIS A 78 -1.43 0.36 16.75
N TYR A 79 -2.13 -0.76 16.55
CA TYR A 79 -1.63 -2.06 16.97
C TYR A 79 -0.47 -2.50 16.07
N SER A 80 0.51 -3.19 16.65
CA SER A 80 1.41 -4.03 15.88
C SER A 80 0.66 -5.23 15.28
N TYR A 81 1.22 -5.84 14.26
CA TYR A 81 0.62 -7.02 13.64
C TYR A 81 0.26 -8.15 14.65
N PRO A 82 1.16 -8.53 15.59
CA PRO A 82 0.80 -9.52 16.62
C PRO A 82 -0.31 -9.08 17.57
N GLU A 83 -0.40 -7.79 17.90
CA GLU A 83 -1.45 -7.26 18.76
C GLU A 83 -2.80 -7.29 18.04
N ALA A 84 -2.84 -6.92 16.77
CA ALA A 84 -4.05 -6.99 15.96
C ALA A 84 -4.56 -8.44 15.84
N LEU A 85 -3.66 -9.41 15.63
CA LEU A 85 -4.03 -10.83 15.61
C LEU A 85 -4.54 -11.33 16.95
N ARG A 86 -3.93 -10.94 18.07
CA ARG A 86 -4.42 -11.31 19.40
C ARG A 86 -5.79 -10.72 19.68
N TRP A 87 -6.01 -9.45 19.34
CA TRP A 87 -7.30 -8.82 19.48
C TRP A 87 -8.40 -9.56 18.69
N LEU A 88 -8.08 -9.98 17.45
CA LEU A 88 -9.00 -10.79 16.65
C LEU A 88 -9.23 -12.18 17.26
N ALA A 89 -8.17 -12.83 17.73
CA ALA A 89 -8.28 -14.12 18.38
C ALA A 89 -9.18 -14.06 19.62
N ASP A 90 -8.98 -13.07 20.48
CA ASP A 90 -9.81 -12.84 21.68
C ASP A 90 -11.27 -12.59 21.30
N LYS A 91 -11.51 -11.75 20.28
CA LYS A 91 -12.85 -11.44 19.79
C LYS A 91 -13.62 -12.66 19.31
N TYR A 92 -12.94 -13.55 18.60
CA TYR A 92 -13.54 -14.75 18.00
C TYR A 92 -13.35 -16.03 18.84
N GLY A 93 -12.80 -15.90 20.04
CA GLY A 93 -12.60 -17.03 20.96
C GLY A 93 -11.58 -18.07 20.49
N ILE A 94 -10.65 -17.65 19.63
CA ILE A 94 -9.58 -18.51 19.10
C ILE A 94 -8.44 -18.55 20.11
N GLN A 95 -8.13 -19.74 20.62
CA GLN A 95 -7.04 -19.92 21.57
C GLN A 95 -5.70 -19.89 20.84
N ILE A 96 -4.84 -18.94 21.22
CA ILE A 96 -3.45 -18.90 20.74
C ILE A 96 -2.61 -19.76 21.70
N PRO A 97 -2.05 -20.89 21.25
CA PRO A 97 -1.17 -21.71 22.09
C PRO A 97 0.01 -20.87 22.59
N GLU A 98 0.35 -21.03 23.86
CA GLU A 98 1.59 -20.47 24.41
C GLU A 98 2.77 -21.26 23.86
N GLU A 99 3.21 -20.94 22.64
CA GLU A 99 4.49 -21.43 22.11
C GLU A 99 5.65 -20.56 22.60
N ALA A 100 6.85 -21.16 22.58
CA ALA A 100 8.09 -20.45 22.90
C ALA A 100 8.18 -19.11 22.15
N PRO A 101 8.72 -18.05 22.77
CA PRO A 101 8.76 -16.71 22.18
C PRO A 101 9.41 -16.75 20.80
N ALA A 102 8.79 -16.08 19.83
CA ALA A 102 9.36 -15.94 18.49
C ALA A 102 10.79 -15.42 18.59
N THR A 103 11.68 -16.00 17.81
CA THR A 103 13.08 -15.52 17.79
C THR A 103 13.10 -14.08 17.33
N ALA A 104 14.06 -13.30 17.82
CA ALA A 104 14.24 -11.90 17.40
C ALA A 104 14.31 -11.76 15.87
N GLU A 105 14.91 -12.75 15.19
CA GLU A 105 15.00 -12.81 13.73
C GLU A 105 13.64 -12.91 13.03
N GLN A 106 12.71 -13.70 13.58
CA GLN A 106 11.38 -13.88 13.00
C GLN A 106 10.51 -12.62 13.18
N LEU A 107 10.63 -11.96 14.33
CA LEU A 107 9.95 -10.68 14.56
C LEU A 107 10.50 -9.56 13.67
N ALA A 108 11.82 -9.56 13.48
CA ALA A 108 12.49 -8.63 12.58
C ALA A 108 12.03 -8.82 11.13
N ALA A 109 11.93 -10.08 10.64
CA ALA A 109 11.48 -10.38 9.29
C ALA A 109 10.03 -9.95 9.03
N ILE A 110 9.12 -10.14 10.00
CA ILE A 110 7.72 -9.68 9.88
C ILE A 110 7.65 -8.15 9.87
N SER A 111 8.37 -7.50 10.78
CA SER A 111 8.43 -6.03 10.85
C SER A 111 9.02 -5.44 9.58
N GLU A 112 10.03 -6.06 9.02
CA GLU A 112 10.64 -5.66 7.77
C GLU A 112 9.65 -5.77 6.61
N ARG A 113 8.97 -6.91 6.45
CA ARG A 113 7.99 -7.13 5.39
C ARG A 113 6.87 -6.09 5.41
N GLU A 114 6.33 -5.77 6.58
CA GLU A 114 5.31 -4.73 6.71
C GLU A 114 5.87 -3.34 6.36
N SER A 115 7.13 -3.06 6.73
CA SER A 115 7.81 -1.81 6.34
C SER A 115 7.94 -1.67 4.82
N LEU A 116 8.23 -2.76 4.10
CA LEU A 116 8.30 -2.76 2.64
C LEU A 116 6.93 -2.47 2.00
N TYR A 117 5.83 -3.02 2.53
CA TYR A 117 4.49 -2.70 2.07
C TYR A 117 4.12 -1.23 2.29
N ILE A 118 4.43 -0.68 3.46
CA ILE A 118 4.16 0.73 3.78
C ILE A 118 4.90 1.65 2.80
N ILE A 119 6.13 1.33 2.46
CA ILE A 119 6.94 2.09 1.50
C ILE A 119 6.34 2.01 0.09
N ASN A 120 5.90 0.84 -0.35
CA ASN A 120 5.25 0.70 -1.65
C ASN A 120 3.93 1.49 -1.72
N GLU A 121 3.11 1.48 -0.67
CA GLU A 121 1.90 2.31 -0.61
C GLU A 121 2.24 3.80 -0.66
N PHE A 122 3.22 4.25 0.11
CA PHE A 122 3.71 5.62 0.04
C PHE A 122 4.16 6.02 -1.37
N ALA A 123 4.97 5.17 -2.01
CA ALA A 123 5.48 5.44 -3.36
C ALA A 123 4.35 5.50 -4.40
N LYS A 124 3.34 4.63 -4.30
CA LYS A 124 2.15 4.65 -5.14
C LYS A 124 1.43 6.01 -5.03
N ASP A 125 1.16 6.46 -3.80
CA ASP A 125 0.48 7.73 -3.57
C ASP A 125 1.32 8.91 -4.08
N HIS A 126 2.63 8.87 -3.87
CA HIS A 126 3.55 9.89 -4.36
C HIS A 126 3.57 9.97 -5.90
N PHE A 127 3.66 8.84 -6.59
CA PHE A 127 3.62 8.79 -8.06
C PHE A 127 2.25 9.21 -8.61
N PHE A 128 1.17 8.84 -7.94
CA PHE A 128 -0.17 9.27 -8.31
C PHE A 128 -0.32 10.79 -8.20
N ASN A 129 0.13 11.38 -7.09
CA ASN A 129 0.11 12.82 -6.90
C ASN A 129 0.99 13.53 -7.93
N ASN A 130 2.18 13.02 -8.22
CA ASN A 130 3.05 13.57 -9.26
C ASN A 130 2.37 13.61 -10.63
N LEU A 131 1.61 12.58 -10.98
CA LEU A 131 0.86 12.54 -12.24
C LEU A 131 -0.20 13.67 -12.31
N HIS A 132 -0.92 13.90 -11.21
CA HIS A 132 -2.10 14.76 -11.20
C HIS A 132 -1.82 16.20 -10.76
N GLU A 133 -0.77 16.46 -10.00
CA GLU A 133 -0.55 17.76 -9.36
C GLU A 133 0.64 18.53 -9.95
N THR A 134 1.64 17.82 -10.52
CA THR A 134 2.82 18.50 -11.10
C THR A 134 2.60 18.91 -12.55
N GLU A 135 3.26 19.99 -12.98
CA GLU A 135 3.25 20.43 -14.38
C GLU A 135 3.83 19.36 -15.32
N GLU A 136 4.95 18.73 -14.92
CA GLU A 136 5.58 17.66 -15.70
C GLU A 136 4.67 16.44 -15.81
N GLY A 137 4.01 16.04 -14.72
CA GLY A 137 3.07 14.93 -14.70
C GLY A 137 1.88 15.14 -15.63
N LYS A 138 1.26 16.32 -15.58
CA LYS A 138 0.13 16.68 -16.44
C LYS A 138 0.53 16.78 -17.91
N ALA A 139 1.60 17.52 -18.20
CA ALA A 139 1.99 17.80 -19.57
C ALA A 139 2.56 16.59 -20.31
N ILE A 140 3.24 15.69 -19.63
CA ILE A 140 3.96 14.57 -20.23
C ILE A 140 3.25 13.24 -19.98
N ALA A 141 3.04 12.90 -18.71
CA ALA A 141 2.60 11.55 -18.35
C ALA A 141 1.10 11.37 -18.52
N LEU A 142 0.28 12.35 -18.13
CA LEU A 142 -1.17 12.29 -18.31
C LEU A 142 -1.53 12.33 -19.80
N SER A 143 -0.91 13.21 -20.59
CA SER A 143 -1.06 13.25 -22.04
C SER A 143 -0.71 11.91 -22.69
N TYR A 144 0.38 11.27 -22.24
CA TYR A 144 0.74 9.93 -22.71
C TYR A 144 -0.36 8.89 -22.46
N PHE A 145 -0.98 8.90 -21.28
CA PHE A 145 -2.08 7.98 -20.98
C PHE A 145 -3.30 8.25 -21.85
N GLU A 146 -3.66 9.51 -22.04
CA GLU A 146 -4.78 9.94 -22.89
C GLU A 146 -4.57 9.55 -24.35
N GLU A 147 -3.40 9.79 -24.94
CA GLU A 147 -3.04 9.38 -26.28
C GLU A 147 -3.10 7.86 -26.50
N ARG A 148 -2.92 7.08 -25.43
CA ARG A 148 -3.03 5.61 -25.44
C ARG A 148 -4.45 5.11 -25.15
N GLY A 149 -5.40 6.00 -25.02
CA GLY A 149 -6.80 5.66 -24.79
C GLY A 149 -7.13 5.24 -23.36
N PHE A 150 -6.25 5.52 -22.40
CA PHE A 150 -6.57 5.29 -20.99
C PHE A 150 -7.61 6.31 -20.54
N ARG A 151 -8.77 5.83 -20.08
CA ARG A 151 -9.80 6.69 -19.53
C ARG A 151 -9.44 7.11 -18.11
N LYS A 152 -9.92 8.26 -17.71
CA LYS A 152 -9.67 8.87 -16.40
C LYS A 152 -10.04 7.95 -15.24
N ASP A 153 -11.21 7.31 -15.34
CA ASP A 153 -11.67 6.33 -14.36
C ASP A 153 -10.73 5.12 -14.21
N ILE A 154 -10.05 4.72 -15.29
CA ILE A 154 -9.06 3.64 -15.27
C ILE A 154 -7.76 4.11 -14.62
N ILE A 155 -7.27 5.31 -14.95
CA ILE A 155 -6.07 5.89 -14.33
C ILE A 155 -6.25 5.99 -12.81
N GLU A 156 -7.39 6.49 -12.37
CA GLU A 156 -7.74 6.62 -10.95
C GLU A 156 -7.93 5.25 -10.27
N LYS A 157 -8.66 4.33 -10.92
CA LYS A 157 -8.95 3.00 -10.37
C LYS A 157 -7.69 2.17 -10.15
N PHE A 158 -6.76 2.21 -11.10
CA PHE A 158 -5.49 1.47 -11.03
C PHE A 158 -4.36 2.28 -10.39
N GLN A 159 -4.65 3.52 -9.98
CA GLN A 159 -3.71 4.42 -9.32
C GLN A 159 -2.39 4.57 -10.12
N LEU A 160 -2.54 4.74 -11.44
CA LEU A 160 -1.41 4.97 -12.31
C LEU A 160 -0.71 6.27 -11.91
N GLY A 161 0.60 6.33 -12.06
CA GLY A 161 1.39 7.44 -11.57
C GLY A 161 2.51 7.86 -12.49
N TYR A 162 3.32 8.80 -12.01
CA TYR A 162 4.50 9.27 -12.70
C TYR A 162 5.67 9.51 -11.72
N CYS A 163 6.82 8.98 -12.05
CA CYS A 163 8.07 9.29 -11.36
C CYS A 163 8.77 10.43 -12.10
N LEU A 164 8.93 11.59 -11.46
CA LEU A 164 9.52 12.78 -12.06
C LEU A 164 10.95 12.51 -12.58
N ASN A 165 11.38 13.31 -13.54
CA ASN A 165 12.73 13.19 -14.10
C ASN A 165 13.80 13.95 -13.31
N THR A 166 13.46 14.55 -12.17
CA THR A 166 14.37 15.31 -11.30
C THR A 166 15.52 14.49 -10.72
N GLY A 167 15.32 13.18 -10.59
CA GLY A 167 16.35 12.22 -10.18
C GLY A 167 16.28 11.77 -8.73
N ASP A 168 15.69 12.53 -7.82
CA ASP A 168 15.67 12.24 -6.38
C ASP A 168 14.39 12.70 -5.65
N ASP A 169 13.32 12.94 -6.38
CA ASP A 169 12.06 13.45 -5.86
C ASP A 169 11.43 12.50 -4.83
N LEU A 170 11.23 11.24 -5.21
CA LEU A 170 10.71 10.20 -4.30
C LEU A 170 11.67 9.99 -3.12
N THR A 171 12.98 9.92 -3.41
CA THR A 171 14.03 9.73 -2.40
C THR A 171 13.93 10.79 -1.31
N LYS A 172 13.89 12.08 -1.69
CA LYS A 172 13.78 13.20 -0.74
C LYS A 172 12.46 13.16 0.04
N ALA A 173 11.35 12.92 -0.64
CA ALA A 173 10.04 12.83 -0.01
C ALA A 173 9.96 11.69 1.02
N ALA A 174 10.52 10.52 0.70
CA ALA A 174 10.53 9.37 1.57
C ALA A 174 11.44 9.59 2.80
N LEU A 175 12.67 10.04 2.59
CA LEU A 175 13.60 10.32 3.68
C LEU A 175 13.09 11.45 4.59
N GLY A 176 12.45 12.47 4.02
CA GLY A 176 11.82 13.56 4.79
C GLY A 176 10.65 13.09 5.67
N LYS A 177 10.02 11.96 5.35
CA LYS A 177 9.00 11.30 6.19
C LYS A 177 9.57 10.25 7.15
N GLY A 178 10.89 10.09 7.19
CA GLY A 178 11.57 9.17 8.09
C GLY A 178 11.63 7.73 7.61
N TYR A 179 11.31 7.44 6.34
CA TYR A 179 11.53 6.10 5.79
C TYR A 179 13.02 5.81 5.65
N LYS A 180 13.41 4.58 5.95
CA LYS A 180 14.81 4.17 5.90
C LYS A 180 15.24 3.88 4.46
N LEU A 181 16.43 4.38 4.09
CA LEU A 181 17.02 4.20 2.78
C LEU A 181 17.15 2.71 2.40
N GLU A 182 17.59 1.87 3.34
CA GLU A 182 17.75 0.42 3.14
C GLU A 182 16.48 -0.27 2.62
N TYR A 183 15.30 0.16 3.08
CA TYR A 183 14.03 -0.39 2.62
C TYR A 183 13.60 0.16 1.27
N LEU A 184 13.90 1.43 0.97
CA LEU A 184 13.68 2.03 -0.35
C LEU A 184 14.52 1.34 -1.42
N GLU A 185 15.75 0.97 -1.09
CA GLU A 185 16.62 0.18 -1.98
C GLU A 185 16.13 -1.26 -2.14
N LYS A 186 15.67 -1.86 -1.06
CA LYS A 186 15.17 -3.24 -1.03
C LYS A 186 13.93 -3.44 -1.90
N VAL A 187 12.99 -2.48 -1.90
CA VAL A 187 11.85 -2.49 -2.81
C VAL A 187 12.18 -1.99 -4.23
N GLY A 188 13.44 -1.62 -4.49
CA GLY A 188 13.92 -1.21 -5.79
C GLY A 188 13.41 0.15 -6.27
N LEU A 189 13.00 1.02 -5.38
CA LEU A 189 12.54 2.37 -5.69
C LEU A 189 13.70 3.37 -5.78
N VAL A 190 14.75 3.15 -5.00
CA VAL A 190 15.94 4.00 -4.92
C VAL A 190 17.17 3.16 -5.20
N LYS A 191 18.17 3.77 -5.80
CA LYS A 191 19.52 3.20 -5.95
C LYS A 191 20.56 4.17 -5.45
N SER A 192 21.57 3.64 -4.78
CA SER A 192 22.76 4.38 -4.38
C SER A 192 23.92 4.05 -5.32
N LYS A 193 24.64 5.09 -5.73
CA LYS A 193 25.90 4.96 -6.41
C LYS A 193 26.90 5.96 -5.79
N GLU A 194 27.96 5.43 -5.20
CA GLU A 194 28.91 6.22 -4.39
C GLU A 194 28.13 6.89 -3.25
N GLU A 195 28.20 8.22 -3.11
CA GLU A 195 27.47 8.97 -2.10
C GLU A 195 26.12 9.53 -2.58
N ARG A 196 25.71 9.21 -3.82
CA ARG A 196 24.48 9.75 -4.40
C ARG A 196 23.36 8.72 -4.44
N GLN A 197 22.19 9.15 -3.99
CA GLN A 197 20.94 8.39 -4.08
C GLN A 197 20.08 8.96 -5.19
N PHE A 198 19.40 8.09 -5.92
CA PHE A 198 18.53 8.52 -7.02
C PHE A 198 17.34 7.57 -7.22
N ASP A 199 16.27 8.13 -7.72
CA ASP A 199 15.05 7.40 -8.04
C ASP A 199 15.28 6.44 -9.20
N PHE A 200 14.98 5.16 -9.00
CA PHE A 200 15.21 4.13 -10.02
C PHE A 200 14.30 4.30 -11.24
N PHE A 201 13.07 4.76 -11.02
CA PHE A 201 12.05 4.89 -12.07
C PHE A 201 11.94 6.29 -12.68
N ARG A 202 12.91 7.15 -12.50
CA ARG A 202 12.86 8.53 -13.00
C ARG A 202 12.41 8.64 -14.45
N GLY A 203 11.53 9.61 -14.76
CA GLY A 203 11.00 9.88 -16.09
C GLY A 203 10.14 8.75 -16.65
N ARG A 204 9.41 8.01 -15.79
CA ARG A 204 8.59 6.87 -16.20
C ARG A 204 7.15 7.02 -15.71
N VAL A 205 6.22 6.59 -16.56
CA VAL A 205 4.87 6.30 -16.13
C VAL A 205 4.87 5.00 -15.31
N MET A 206 4.12 5.02 -14.20
CA MET A 206 4.17 3.99 -13.17
C MET A 206 2.88 3.20 -13.12
N PHE A 207 3.02 1.90 -13.05
CA PHE A 207 1.94 0.92 -12.94
C PHE A 207 2.12 0.15 -11.63
N PRO A 208 1.31 0.41 -10.60
CA PRO A 208 1.36 -0.36 -9.37
C PRO A 208 0.97 -1.82 -9.63
N ILE A 209 1.78 -2.75 -9.14
CA ILE A 209 1.51 -4.19 -9.16
C ILE A 209 0.87 -4.53 -7.83
N GLN A 210 -0.39 -4.95 -7.85
CA GLN A 210 -1.17 -5.20 -6.64
C GLN A 210 -1.42 -6.69 -6.45
N SER A 211 -1.44 -7.11 -5.19
CA SER A 211 -1.92 -8.43 -4.80
C SER A 211 -3.43 -8.55 -5.03
N VAL A 212 -3.96 -9.77 -4.95
CA VAL A 212 -5.42 -10.03 -4.99
C VAL A 212 -6.18 -9.26 -3.90
N THR A 213 -5.51 -8.97 -2.77
CA THR A 213 -6.07 -8.20 -1.66
C THR A 213 -5.89 -6.68 -1.80
N GLY A 214 -5.31 -6.21 -2.92
CA GLY A 214 -5.14 -4.78 -3.22
C GLY A 214 -3.90 -4.13 -2.61
N ARG A 215 -3.02 -4.89 -1.94
CA ARG A 215 -1.71 -4.36 -1.47
C ARG A 215 -0.76 -4.16 -2.62
N VAL A 216 -0.01 -3.07 -2.62
CA VAL A 216 1.02 -2.81 -3.62
C VAL A 216 2.25 -3.67 -3.32
N LEU A 217 2.57 -4.56 -4.23
CA LEU A 217 3.73 -5.46 -4.16
C LEU A 217 4.98 -4.84 -4.77
N GLY A 218 4.79 -3.97 -5.76
CA GLY A 218 5.86 -3.33 -6.50
C GLY A 218 5.34 -2.51 -7.67
N PHE A 219 6.20 -2.20 -8.62
CA PHE A 219 5.88 -1.32 -9.74
C PHE A 219 6.47 -1.81 -11.06
N GLY A 220 5.70 -1.63 -12.13
CA GLY A 220 6.21 -1.57 -13.48
C GLY A 220 6.38 -0.10 -13.91
N GLY A 221 7.50 0.23 -14.53
CA GLY A 221 7.76 1.59 -15.01
C GLY A 221 8.12 1.61 -16.49
N ARG A 222 7.38 2.38 -17.31
CA ARG A 222 7.68 2.58 -18.74
C ARG A 222 8.28 3.95 -18.98
N THR A 223 9.47 3.99 -19.60
CA THR A 223 10.08 5.27 -19.98
C THR A 223 9.30 5.96 -21.11
N LEU A 224 9.22 7.28 -21.04
CA LEU A 224 8.69 8.13 -22.11
C LEU A 224 9.80 8.67 -23.02
N PHE A 225 11.07 8.44 -22.67
CA PHE A 225 12.20 8.82 -23.53
C PHE A 225 12.36 7.89 -24.73
N THR A 226 12.77 8.47 -25.84
CA THR A 226 13.01 7.76 -27.12
C THR A 226 14.43 7.24 -27.28
N ASP A 227 15.30 7.45 -26.29
CA ASP A 227 16.69 6.98 -26.31
C ASP A 227 16.74 5.45 -26.29
N LYS A 228 17.32 4.86 -27.34
CA LYS A 228 17.47 3.39 -27.49
C LYS A 228 18.40 2.75 -26.46
N LYS A 229 19.20 3.54 -25.74
CA LYS A 229 20.08 3.06 -24.68
C LYS A 229 19.34 2.86 -23.35
N ILE A 230 18.14 3.41 -23.22
CA ILE A 230 17.32 3.30 -22.01
C ILE A 230 16.33 2.14 -22.19
N ALA A 231 16.35 1.17 -21.27
CA ALA A 231 15.39 0.09 -21.28
C ALA A 231 13.96 0.63 -21.18
N LYS A 232 13.10 0.18 -22.11
CA LYS A 232 11.72 0.69 -22.26
C LYS A 232 10.88 0.41 -21.03
N TYR A 233 11.05 -0.74 -20.42
CA TYR A 233 10.32 -1.18 -19.22
C TYR A 233 11.30 -1.59 -18.13
N PHE A 234 10.95 -1.23 -16.90
CA PHE A 234 11.56 -1.74 -15.67
C PHE A 234 10.48 -2.24 -14.73
N ASN A 235 10.80 -3.28 -13.96
CA ASN A 235 10.02 -3.70 -12.81
C ASN A 235 10.86 -3.55 -11.54
N SER A 236 10.18 -3.33 -10.41
CA SER A 236 10.80 -3.48 -9.11
C SER A 236 11.20 -4.96 -8.89
N PRO A 237 12.14 -5.25 -8.00
CA PRO A 237 12.46 -6.63 -7.59
C PRO A 237 11.23 -7.36 -7.05
N GLU A 238 11.28 -8.69 -7.10
CA GLU A 238 10.28 -9.57 -6.49
C GLU A 238 10.41 -9.59 -4.97
#